data_1b2eb6a3da4685d653604c847e6f2b53
#
_entry.id   1b2eb6a3da4685d653604c847e6f2b53
#
_cell.length_a   1.000
_cell.length_b   1.000
_cell.length_c   1.000
_cell.angle_alpha   90.00
_cell.angle_beta   90.00
_cell.angle_gamma   90.00
#
_symmetry.space_group_name_H-M   'P 1'
#
loop_
_entity.id
_entity.type
_entity.pdbx_description
1 polymer ?
#
loop_
_entity_poly.entity_id
_entity_poly.type
_entity_poly.pdbx_seq_one_letter_code
_entity_poly.pdbx_strand_id
1 'polypeptide(L)'
;KMDMIPGRQTRLSLLATKPGTYRAACAEYCGTSHALMAFTAIAMEPGDFRQWLAARSTPSPGAGSAGRDLFLRHGCGACHRVDGTEADGEVGPDLSHVGSRATLAAGVLPNDEEALRNFIAHPELIKPGSKMPGFSMLPEQDIAQIAAWLKGLE
;
A
#
# COMPACT_ATOMS: atom_id res chain seq x y z
N LYS A 1 -9.05 9.16 18.60
CA LYS A 1 -9.64 7.90 18.13
C LYS A 1 -10.82 8.22 17.21
N MET A 2 -10.94 7.51 16.11
CA MET A 2 -12.07 7.59 15.18
C MET A 2 -12.36 6.19 14.67
N ASP A 3 -13.64 5.80 14.67
CA ASP A 3 -14.05 4.47 14.22
C ASP A 3 -14.09 4.43 12.68
N MET A 4 -13.54 3.36 12.10
CA MET A 4 -13.63 3.05 10.67
C MET A 4 -14.77 2.06 10.46
N ILE A 5 -15.92 2.56 10.01
CA ILE A 5 -17.14 1.76 9.85
C ILE A 5 -17.28 1.37 8.37
N PRO A 6 -17.36 0.07 8.03
CA PRO A 6 -17.55 -0.38 6.64
C PRO A 6 -18.78 0.29 5.99
N GLY A 7 -18.60 0.75 4.74
CA GLY A 7 -19.65 1.44 3.98
C GLY A 7 -19.98 2.86 4.45
N ARG A 8 -19.20 3.42 5.38
CA ARG A 8 -19.38 4.82 5.85
C ARG A 8 -18.09 5.62 5.74
N GLN A 9 -18.21 6.89 5.47
CA GLN A 9 -17.10 7.84 5.56
C GLN A 9 -17.16 8.58 6.90
N THR A 10 -16.14 8.40 7.73
CA THR A 10 -15.95 9.14 8.99
C THR A 10 -14.85 10.18 8.80
N ARG A 11 -14.94 11.31 9.49
CA ARG A 11 -14.01 12.43 9.37
C ARG A 11 -13.59 12.94 10.74
N LEU A 12 -12.31 13.24 10.87
CA LEU A 12 -11.71 13.88 12.03
C LEU A 12 -10.76 14.99 11.57
N SER A 13 -10.93 16.19 12.07
CA SER A 13 -9.99 17.27 11.81
C SER A 13 -8.82 17.20 12.78
N LEU A 14 -7.62 17.31 12.27
CA LEU A 14 -6.38 17.30 13.04
C LEU A 14 -5.59 18.57 12.73
N LEU A 15 -4.99 19.16 13.75
CA LEU A 15 -4.04 20.26 13.62
C LEU A 15 -2.69 19.81 14.19
N ALA A 16 -1.71 19.60 13.32
CA ALA A 16 -0.35 19.36 13.74
C ALA A 16 0.30 20.67 14.14
N THR A 17 0.80 20.77 15.37
CA THR A 17 1.50 21.95 15.89
C THR A 17 3.00 21.92 15.67
N LYS A 18 3.54 20.76 15.27
CA LYS A 18 4.96 20.55 14.96
C LYS A 18 5.10 19.61 13.77
N PRO A 19 5.98 19.89 12.81
CA PRO A 19 6.39 18.92 11.80
C PRO A 19 7.01 17.68 12.46
N GLY A 20 6.83 16.53 11.84
CA GLY A 20 7.40 15.28 12.35
C GLY A 20 6.65 14.04 11.88
N THR A 21 7.18 12.91 12.28
CA THR A 21 6.62 11.58 11.97
C THR A 21 6.00 10.98 13.22
N TYR A 22 4.72 10.67 13.14
CA TYR A 22 3.91 10.17 14.25
C TYR A 22 3.39 8.78 13.92
N ARG A 23 3.61 7.84 14.83
CA ARG A 23 3.04 6.50 14.71
C ARG A 23 1.62 6.48 15.25
N ALA A 24 0.72 5.89 14.48
CA ALA A 24 -0.64 5.60 14.91
C ALA A 24 -0.87 4.07 14.88
N ALA A 25 -1.75 3.59 15.73
CA ALA A 25 -2.11 2.18 15.83
C ALA A 25 -3.63 2.03 15.87
N CYS A 26 -4.11 0.86 15.48
CA CYS A 26 -5.52 0.50 15.67
C CYS A 26 -5.85 0.52 17.15
N ALA A 27 -6.87 1.29 17.53
CA ALA A 27 -7.22 1.53 18.92
C ALA A 27 -8.36 0.60 19.42
N GLU A 28 -8.95 -0.23 18.55
CA GLU A 28 -10.02 -1.14 18.89
C GLU A 28 -9.79 -2.48 18.21
N TYR A 29 -10.12 -3.57 18.87
CA TYR A 29 -9.94 -4.91 18.31
C TYR A 29 -10.67 -5.06 16.96
N CYS A 30 -9.90 -5.35 15.90
CA CYS A 30 -10.38 -5.40 14.52
C CYS A 30 -10.15 -6.77 13.84
N GLY A 31 -9.70 -7.77 14.57
CA GLY A 31 -9.43 -9.11 14.05
C GLY A 31 -8.03 -9.64 14.40
N THR A 32 -7.64 -10.75 13.78
CA THR A 32 -6.44 -11.53 14.11
C THR A 32 -5.15 -10.70 14.07
N SER A 33 -5.02 -9.78 13.09
CA SER A 33 -3.85 -8.90 12.99
C SER A 33 -4.01 -7.55 13.67
N HIS A 34 -4.89 -7.43 14.67
CA HIS A 34 -5.08 -6.16 15.38
C HIS A 34 -3.79 -5.55 15.91
N ALA A 35 -2.94 -6.34 16.56
CA ALA A 35 -1.66 -5.88 17.08
C ALA A 35 -0.64 -5.48 16.00
N LEU A 36 -0.85 -5.92 14.75
CA LEU A 36 -0.01 -5.63 13.58
C LEU A 36 -0.58 -4.51 12.72
N MET A 37 -1.62 -3.79 13.18
CA MET A 37 -2.27 -2.73 12.41
C MET A 37 -1.80 -1.38 12.90
N ALA A 38 -0.90 -0.76 12.15
CA ALA A 38 -0.38 0.56 12.40
C ALA A 38 -0.31 1.39 11.11
N PHE A 39 -0.16 2.69 11.26
CA PHE A 39 0.16 3.58 10.16
C PHE A 39 1.02 4.74 10.65
N THR A 40 1.59 5.47 9.70
CA THR A 40 2.42 6.63 9.98
C THR A 40 1.72 7.89 9.49
N ALA A 41 1.59 8.89 10.36
CA ALA A 41 1.16 10.24 10.00
C ALA A 41 2.40 11.14 9.93
N ILE A 42 2.61 11.80 8.80
CA ILE A 42 3.74 12.70 8.58
C ILE A 42 3.20 14.12 8.49
N ALA A 43 3.55 14.95 9.47
CA ALA A 43 3.27 16.38 9.45
C ALA A 43 4.44 17.09 8.78
N MET A 44 4.17 17.83 7.72
CA MET A 44 5.16 18.54 6.91
C MET A 44 4.98 20.05 7.04
N GLU A 45 6.04 20.80 6.76
CA GLU A 45 5.90 22.23 6.50
C GLU A 45 4.97 22.48 5.30
N PRO A 46 4.23 23.59 5.26
CA PRO A 46 3.25 23.85 4.20
C PRO A 46 3.82 23.82 2.78
N GLY A 47 5.10 24.20 2.61
CA GLY A 47 5.81 24.14 1.33
C GLY A 47 6.02 22.70 0.86
N ASP A 48 6.59 21.89 1.73
CA ASP A 48 6.88 20.48 1.46
C ASP A 48 5.61 19.66 1.22
N PHE A 49 4.55 19.94 1.99
CA PHE A 49 3.26 19.31 1.77
C PHE A 49 2.68 19.61 0.38
N ARG A 50 2.77 20.88 -0.08
CA ARG A 50 2.29 21.23 -1.44
C ARG A 50 3.09 20.52 -2.53
N GLN A 51 4.39 20.41 -2.38
CA GLN A 51 5.25 19.68 -3.34
C GLN A 51 4.91 18.19 -3.35
N TRP A 52 4.78 17.59 -2.17
CA TRP A 52 4.37 16.19 -2.03
C TRP A 52 3.00 15.94 -2.67
N LEU A 53 2.01 16.81 -2.42
CA LEU A 53 0.65 16.67 -2.98
C LEU A 53 0.67 16.80 -4.51
N ALA A 54 1.44 17.75 -5.06
CA ALA A 54 1.58 17.91 -6.50
C ALA A 54 2.20 16.67 -7.16
N ALA A 55 3.23 16.08 -6.54
CA ALA A 55 3.84 14.85 -7.02
C ALA A 55 2.87 13.66 -7.03
N ARG A 56 1.91 13.61 -6.11
CA ARG A 56 0.88 12.55 -6.02
C ARG A 56 -0.33 12.78 -6.94
N SER A 57 -0.42 13.94 -7.58
CA SER A 57 -1.51 14.25 -8.52
C SER A 57 -1.25 13.74 -9.93
N THR A 58 -0.07 13.19 -10.19
CA THR A 58 0.31 12.59 -11.48
C THR A 58 0.45 11.09 -11.33
N PRO A 59 -0.03 10.31 -12.32
CA PRO A 59 0.22 8.87 -12.32
C PRO A 59 1.72 8.59 -12.25
N SER A 60 2.10 7.59 -11.46
CA SER A 60 3.50 7.17 -11.40
C SER A 60 3.98 6.68 -12.77
N PRO A 61 5.21 7.01 -13.21
CA PRO A 61 5.71 6.69 -14.55
C PRO A 61 5.99 5.21 -14.80
N GLY A 62 5.56 4.32 -13.92
CA GLY A 62 5.70 2.86 -14.06
C GLY A 62 4.93 2.21 -15.22
N ALA A 63 4.33 3.01 -16.14
CA ALA A 63 3.63 2.52 -17.31
C ALA A 63 4.60 1.84 -18.30
N GLY A 64 4.39 0.55 -18.60
CA GLY A 64 5.08 -0.15 -19.70
C GLY A 64 6.23 -1.08 -19.32
N SER A 65 6.27 -1.60 -18.10
CA SER A 65 7.25 -2.60 -17.69
C SER A 65 6.70 -4.03 -17.72
N ALA A 66 7.58 -5.03 -17.86
CA ALA A 66 7.20 -6.44 -17.78
C ALA A 66 6.46 -6.77 -16.46
N GLY A 67 6.82 -6.11 -15.36
CA GLY A 67 6.15 -6.29 -14.06
C GLY A 67 4.69 -5.82 -14.08
N ARG A 68 4.37 -4.72 -14.80
CA ARG A 68 2.98 -4.28 -15.02
C ARG A 68 2.18 -5.35 -15.77
N ASP A 69 2.73 -5.85 -16.87
CA ASP A 69 2.02 -6.81 -17.70
C ASP A 69 1.78 -8.13 -16.95
N LEU A 70 2.73 -8.54 -16.11
CA LEU A 70 2.57 -9.68 -15.20
C LEU A 70 1.52 -9.42 -14.12
N PHE A 71 1.51 -8.25 -13.52
CA PHE A 71 0.51 -7.83 -12.53
C PHE A 71 -0.91 -7.94 -13.10
N LEU A 72 -1.13 -7.43 -14.30
CA LEU A 72 -2.42 -7.51 -14.98
C LEU A 72 -2.76 -8.97 -15.36
N ARG A 73 -1.81 -9.70 -15.93
CA ARG A 73 -1.98 -11.09 -16.37
C ARG A 73 -2.33 -12.03 -15.24
N HIS A 74 -1.72 -11.85 -14.06
CA HIS A 74 -2.00 -12.67 -12.88
C HIS A 74 -3.24 -12.20 -12.08
N GLY A 75 -3.99 -11.23 -12.62
CA GLY A 75 -5.27 -10.81 -12.07
C GLY A 75 -5.19 -9.91 -10.84
N CYS A 76 -4.01 -9.37 -10.50
CA CYS A 76 -3.84 -8.48 -9.35
C CYS A 76 -4.72 -7.21 -9.47
N GLY A 77 -4.89 -6.71 -10.70
CA GLY A 77 -5.73 -5.55 -11.02
C GLY A 77 -7.23 -5.74 -10.74
N ALA A 78 -7.70 -6.98 -10.57
CA ALA A 78 -9.09 -7.24 -10.19
C ALA A 78 -9.40 -6.80 -8.75
N CYS A 79 -8.38 -6.74 -7.89
CA CYS A 79 -8.52 -6.31 -6.49
C CYS A 79 -7.85 -4.98 -6.22
N HIS A 80 -6.77 -4.65 -6.93
CA HIS A 80 -5.97 -3.45 -6.70
C HIS A 80 -6.11 -2.46 -7.84
N ARG A 81 -6.19 -1.18 -7.48
CA ARG A 81 -6.09 -0.07 -8.41
C ARG A 81 -4.63 0.38 -8.56
N VAL A 82 -4.24 0.74 -9.80
CA VAL A 82 -3.00 1.45 -10.11
C VAL A 82 -3.30 2.49 -11.18
N ASP A 83 -3.21 3.76 -10.85
CA ASP A 83 -3.48 4.87 -11.77
C ASP A 83 -2.56 4.82 -13.00
N GLY A 84 -3.14 5.15 -14.17
CA GLY A 84 -2.43 5.06 -15.45
C GLY A 84 -2.33 3.66 -16.03
N THR A 85 -3.03 2.68 -15.46
CA THR A 85 -3.15 1.31 -15.96
C THR A 85 -4.61 0.89 -16.06
N GLU A 86 -4.87 -0.33 -16.56
CA GLU A 86 -6.19 -0.95 -16.59
C GLU A 86 -6.62 -1.57 -15.23
N ALA A 87 -5.76 -1.49 -14.22
CA ALA A 87 -6.04 -2.01 -12.87
C ALA A 87 -6.93 -1.01 -12.12
N ASP A 88 -8.19 -1.34 -11.92
CA ASP A 88 -9.20 -0.48 -11.29
C ASP A 88 -9.91 -1.13 -10.08
N GLY A 89 -9.35 -2.23 -9.56
CA GLY A 89 -9.93 -2.97 -8.44
C GLY A 89 -9.99 -2.16 -7.13
N GLU A 90 -11.10 -2.31 -6.40
CA GLU A 90 -11.39 -1.59 -5.15
C GLU A 90 -11.43 -2.50 -3.91
N VAL A 91 -11.20 -3.80 -4.07
CA VAL A 91 -11.24 -4.77 -2.96
C VAL A 91 -9.97 -4.69 -2.11
N GLY A 92 -8.81 -4.54 -2.75
CA GLY A 92 -7.52 -4.31 -2.12
C GLY A 92 -7.18 -2.82 -2.03
N PRO A 93 -6.08 -2.46 -1.36
CA PRO A 93 -5.62 -1.07 -1.33
C PRO A 93 -5.19 -0.59 -2.72
N ASP A 94 -5.40 0.70 -2.99
CA ASP A 94 -4.82 1.40 -4.13
C ASP A 94 -3.29 1.34 -4.04
N LEU A 95 -2.61 0.94 -5.11
CA LEU A 95 -1.16 0.76 -5.20
C LEU A 95 -0.47 1.82 -6.06
N SER A 96 -1.17 2.85 -6.53
CA SER A 96 -0.67 3.87 -7.47
C SER A 96 0.66 4.51 -7.05
N HIS A 97 0.89 4.67 -5.74
CA HIS A 97 2.12 5.22 -5.18
C HIS A 97 2.67 4.33 -4.06
N VAL A 98 2.56 3.00 -4.23
CA VAL A 98 2.98 2.07 -3.19
C VAL A 98 4.49 2.14 -2.92
N GLY A 99 5.31 2.39 -3.94
CA GLY A 99 6.75 2.48 -3.83
C GLY A 99 7.25 3.58 -2.91
N SER A 100 6.49 4.66 -2.75
CA SER A 100 6.84 5.80 -1.88
C SER A 100 6.32 5.68 -0.44
N ARG A 101 5.57 4.64 -0.09
CA ARG A 101 5.10 4.45 1.29
C ARG A 101 6.26 4.17 2.24
N ALA A 102 6.17 4.66 3.47
CA ALA A 102 7.18 4.40 4.49
C ALA A 102 7.27 2.92 4.89
N THR A 103 6.15 2.21 4.84
CA THR A 103 6.03 0.80 5.25
C THR A 103 4.97 0.08 4.43
N LEU A 104 5.00 -1.25 4.45
CA LEU A 104 4.00 -2.13 3.86
C LEU A 104 3.19 -2.87 4.94
N ALA A 105 2.12 -3.54 4.51
CA ALA A 105 1.28 -4.42 5.34
C ALA A 105 0.81 -3.78 6.65
N ALA A 106 0.41 -2.49 6.61
CA ALA A 106 -0.03 -1.72 7.78
C ALA A 106 1.07 -1.53 8.85
N GLY A 107 2.29 -1.24 8.43
CA GLY A 107 3.41 -0.93 9.32
C GLY A 107 4.23 -2.15 9.78
N VAL A 108 3.97 -3.33 9.19
CA VAL A 108 4.64 -4.59 9.57
C VAL A 108 5.99 -4.74 8.86
N LEU A 109 6.07 -4.36 7.58
CA LEU A 109 7.24 -4.58 6.74
C LEU A 109 7.91 -3.27 6.31
N PRO A 110 9.22 -3.27 6.07
CA PRO A 110 9.87 -2.21 5.32
C PRO A 110 9.31 -2.16 3.90
N ASN A 111 9.51 -1.02 3.21
CA ASN A 111 9.09 -0.89 1.82
C ASN A 111 10.28 -1.10 0.88
N ASP A 112 10.62 -2.34 0.64
CA ASP A 112 11.63 -2.76 -0.32
C ASP A 112 11.11 -3.93 -1.19
N GLU A 113 11.88 -4.28 -2.22
CA GLU A 113 11.48 -5.32 -3.17
C GLU A 113 11.39 -6.71 -2.53
N GLU A 114 12.25 -7.02 -1.56
CA GLU A 114 12.23 -8.31 -0.87
C GLU A 114 10.97 -8.46 -0.04
N ALA A 115 10.59 -7.43 0.71
CA ALA A 115 9.37 -7.41 1.50
C ALA A 115 8.11 -7.49 0.61
N LEU A 116 8.12 -6.81 -0.56
CA LEU A 116 7.04 -6.92 -1.55
C LEU A 116 6.93 -8.33 -2.09
N ARG A 117 8.05 -8.97 -2.49
CA ARG A 117 8.06 -10.37 -2.96
C ARG A 117 7.49 -11.33 -1.92
N ASN A 118 7.98 -11.22 -0.70
CA ASN A 118 7.55 -12.07 0.40
C ASN A 118 6.07 -11.87 0.72
N PHE A 119 5.58 -10.62 0.71
CA PHE A 119 4.17 -10.35 0.96
C PHE A 119 3.26 -10.83 -0.17
N ILE A 120 3.67 -10.71 -1.44
CA ILE A 120 2.92 -11.25 -2.58
C ILE A 120 2.85 -12.78 -2.48
N ALA A 121 3.95 -13.44 -2.17
CA ALA A 121 4.00 -14.89 -2.09
C ALA A 121 3.21 -15.44 -0.87
N HIS A 122 3.33 -14.79 0.29
CA HIS A 122 2.88 -15.35 1.58
C HIS A 122 2.21 -14.31 2.49
N PRO A 123 1.14 -13.61 2.04
CA PRO A 123 0.53 -12.53 2.83
C PRO A 123 -0.03 -13.01 4.18
N GLU A 124 -0.60 -14.21 4.23
CA GLU A 124 -1.19 -14.80 5.44
C GLU A 124 -0.14 -15.13 6.51
N LEU A 125 1.08 -15.54 6.10
CA LEU A 125 2.17 -15.81 7.06
C LEU A 125 2.69 -14.53 7.71
N ILE A 126 2.71 -13.42 6.94
CA ILE A 126 3.21 -12.14 7.41
C ILE A 126 2.15 -11.38 8.20
N LYS A 127 0.90 -11.44 7.72
CA LYS A 127 -0.24 -10.75 8.30
C LYS A 127 -1.42 -11.69 8.40
N PRO A 128 -1.54 -12.49 9.45
CA PRO A 128 -2.62 -13.45 9.65
C PRO A 128 -3.99 -12.78 9.53
N GLY A 129 -4.92 -13.42 8.81
CA GLY A 129 -6.23 -12.88 8.49
C GLY A 129 -6.25 -11.94 7.28
N SER A 130 -5.15 -11.84 6.53
CA SER A 130 -5.13 -11.17 5.23
C SER A 130 -6.07 -11.88 4.27
N LYS A 131 -6.90 -11.08 3.56
CA LYS A 131 -7.78 -11.62 2.51
C LYS A 131 -7.11 -11.68 1.14
N MET A 132 -5.92 -11.11 0.99
CA MET A 132 -5.13 -11.25 -0.21
C MET A 132 -4.68 -12.71 -0.34
N PRO A 133 -4.95 -13.39 -1.45
CA PRO A 133 -4.45 -14.75 -1.66
C PRO A 133 -2.92 -14.76 -1.78
N GLY A 134 -2.29 -15.84 -1.37
CA GLY A 134 -0.86 -16.05 -1.61
C GLY A 134 -0.60 -16.47 -3.05
N PHE A 135 0.50 -15.99 -3.63
CA PHE A 135 0.89 -16.25 -5.01
C PHE A 135 2.19 -17.07 -5.12
N SER A 136 2.52 -17.85 -4.09
CA SER A 136 3.73 -18.70 -4.10
C SER A 136 3.75 -19.76 -5.20
N MET A 137 2.61 -20.01 -5.87
CA MET A 137 2.51 -20.89 -7.02
C MET A 137 3.07 -20.27 -8.33
N LEU A 138 3.25 -18.95 -8.38
CA LEU A 138 3.79 -18.27 -9.55
C LEU A 138 5.31 -18.46 -9.65
N PRO A 139 5.89 -18.38 -10.86
CA PRO A 139 7.34 -18.35 -11.02
C PRO A 139 7.95 -17.22 -10.16
N GLU A 140 9.04 -17.51 -9.48
CA GLU A 140 9.74 -16.55 -8.63
C GLU A 140 10.17 -15.30 -9.41
N GLN A 141 10.55 -15.46 -10.68
CA GLN A 141 10.90 -14.36 -11.57
C GLN A 141 9.70 -13.43 -11.83
N ASP A 142 8.49 -13.95 -11.96
CA ASP A 142 7.29 -13.14 -12.17
C ASP A 142 7.00 -12.29 -10.93
N ILE A 143 7.06 -12.91 -9.74
CA ILE A 143 6.88 -12.22 -8.46
C ILE A 143 7.95 -11.13 -8.29
N ALA A 144 9.21 -11.42 -8.64
CA ALA A 144 10.30 -10.45 -8.56
C ALA A 144 10.07 -9.24 -9.48
N GLN A 145 9.63 -9.45 -10.71
CA GLN A 145 9.35 -8.38 -11.66
C GLN A 145 8.14 -7.54 -11.23
N ILE A 146 7.09 -8.16 -10.69
CA ILE A 146 5.94 -7.45 -10.12
C ILE A 146 6.40 -6.60 -8.93
N ALA A 147 7.18 -7.15 -8.01
CA ALA A 147 7.67 -6.43 -6.84
C ALA A 147 8.56 -5.23 -7.22
N ALA A 148 9.48 -5.41 -8.17
CA ALA A 148 10.33 -4.33 -8.68
C ALA A 148 9.50 -3.23 -9.33
N TRP A 149 8.49 -3.59 -10.14
CA TRP A 149 7.57 -2.62 -10.73
C TRP A 149 6.78 -1.85 -9.65
N LEU A 150 6.17 -2.55 -8.69
CA LEU A 150 5.43 -1.92 -7.59
C LEU A 150 6.33 -1.00 -6.76
N LYS A 151 7.60 -1.38 -6.52
CA LYS A 151 8.56 -0.52 -5.82
C LYS A 151 8.88 0.76 -6.60
N GLY A 152 8.83 0.71 -7.91
CA GLY A 152 9.01 1.88 -8.79
C GLY A 152 7.80 2.82 -8.88
N LEU A 153 6.65 2.49 -8.29
CA LEU A 153 5.45 3.34 -8.28
C LEU A 153 5.55 4.38 -7.14
N GLU A 154 6.28 5.47 -7.39
CA GLU A 154 6.55 6.58 -6.45
C GLU A 154 5.70 7.82 -6.68
#